data_5dc5878416bef722f3e8dca7bcafe156
#
_entry.id   5dc5878416bef722f3e8dca7bcafe156
#
_cell.length_a   1.000
_cell.length_b   1.000
_cell.length_c   1.000
_cell.angle_alpha   90.00
_cell.angle_beta   90.00
_cell.angle_gamma   90.00
#
_symmetry.space_group_name_H-M   'P 1'
#
loop_
_entity.id
_entity.type
_entity.pdbx_description
1 polymer ?
#
loop_
_entity_poly.entity_id
_entity_poly.type
_entity_poly.pdbx_seq_one_letter_code
_entity_poly.pdbx_strand_id
1 'polypeptide(L)'
;MSEFIRIEHLNKSYHDRPVLQDLSLSIPTGQITAVMAPSGVGKTTLLRILMGLEAADSGQVEGLDGLRLFAVFQEDRLCANLSPVSNIRLVTGSSLSRQEILSALAQAGLSDCAGQPARELSGGQRRRVALLRALLAPWDLLLLDEPFKGLDTETRKQIMDYVLLHFHKKPGRTVLLVTHDESEAAYMAENVFTLPVPL
;
A
#
# COMPACT_ATOMS: atom_id res chain seq x y z
N MET A 1 2.71 18.40 11.74
CA MET A 1 1.93 17.26 11.24
C MET A 1 1.06 16.77 12.40
N SER A 2 -0.14 16.31 12.15
CA SER A 2 -0.98 15.68 13.17
C SER A 2 -0.28 14.42 13.70
N GLU A 3 -0.43 14.11 14.99
CA GLU A 3 0.11 12.86 15.56
C GLU A 3 -0.66 11.62 15.08
N PHE A 4 -1.87 11.82 14.54
CA PHE A 4 -2.76 10.75 14.11
C PHE A 4 -3.51 11.14 12.84
N ILE A 5 -3.75 10.14 11.99
CA ILE A 5 -4.82 10.17 10.99
C ILE A 5 -6.04 9.60 11.68
N ARG A 6 -7.11 10.38 11.78
CA ARG A 6 -8.34 9.99 12.48
C ARG A 6 -9.45 9.70 11.49
N ILE A 7 -10.10 8.59 11.70
CA ILE A 7 -11.30 8.18 11.00
C ILE A 7 -12.39 8.12 12.06
N GLU A 8 -13.50 8.86 11.86
CA GLU A 8 -14.57 8.98 12.84
C GLU A 8 -15.91 8.70 12.20
N HIS A 9 -16.63 7.72 12.76
CA HIS A 9 -18.00 7.35 12.38
C HIS A 9 -18.18 7.12 10.88
N LEU A 10 -17.16 6.51 10.22
CA LEU A 10 -17.14 6.33 8.77
C LEU A 10 -18.14 5.27 8.34
N ASN A 11 -19.04 5.64 7.43
CA ASN A 11 -20.03 4.73 6.87
C ASN A 11 -19.92 4.70 5.35
N LYS A 12 -20.09 3.51 4.77
CA LYS A 12 -20.16 3.29 3.33
C LYS A 12 -21.01 2.09 2.99
N SER A 13 -21.93 2.27 2.06
CA SER A 13 -22.79 1.22 1.52
C SER A 13 -22.74 1.20 -0.01
N TYR A 14 -22.97 0.04 -0.61
CA TYR A 14 -23.17 -0.13 -2.04
C TYR A 14 -24.48 -0.86 -2.28
N HIS A 15 -25.42 -0.25 -3.01
CA HIS A 15 -26.73 -0.82 -3.31
C HIS A 15 -27.39 -1.38 -2.04
N ASP A 16 -27.52 -0.56 -1.01
CA ASP A 16 -28.10 -0.89 0.31
C ASP A 16 -27.38 -1.99 1.11
N ARG A 17 -26.20 -2.41 0.66
CA ARG A 17 -25.34 -3.30 1.44
C ARG A 17 -24.29 -2.49 2.17
N PRO A 18 -24.32 -2.46 3.50
CA PRO A 18 -23.30 -1.79 4.28
C PRO A 18 -21.96 -2.51 4.14
N VAL A 19 -20.89 -1.73 3.94
CA VAL A 19 -19.52 -2.22 3.80
C VAL A 19 -18.63 -1.67 4.91
N LEU A 20 -18.84 -0.42 5.29
CA LEU A 20 -18.27 0.18 6.49
C LEU A 20 -19.42 0.70 7.34
N GLN A 21 -19.44 0.35 8.62
CA GLN A 21 -20.47 0.75 9.57
C GLN A 21 -19.83 1.35 10.80
N ASP A 22 -20.07 2.64 11.01
CA ASP A 22 -19.62 3.39 12.19
C ASP A 22 -18.14 3.18 12.52
N LEU A 23 -17.30 3.07 11.49
CA LEU A 23 -15.89 2.77 11.65
C LEU A 23 -15.16 3.98 12.23
N SER A 24 -14.57 3.79 13.40
CA SER A 24 -13.69 4.78 14.02
C SER A 24 -12.32 4.15 14.28
N LEU A 25 -11.25 4.84 13.83
CA LEU A 25 -9.88 4.33 13.86
C LEU A 25 -8.90 5.50 13.93
N SER A 26 -7.90 5.40 14.80
CA SER A 26 -6.79 6.35 14.87
C SER A 26 -5.50 5.66 14.44
N ILE A 27 -4.86 6.18 13.40
CA ILE A 27 -3.62 5.66 12.84
C ILE A 27 -2.49 6.58 13.28
N PRO A 28 -1.55 6.12 14.14
CA PRO A 28 -0.40 6.91 14.55
C PRO A 28 0.48 7.26 13.34
N THR A 29 0.87 8.52 13.22
CA THR A 29 1.81 8.92 12.16
C THR A 29 3.24 8.51 12.51
N GLY A 30 4.06 8.25 11.49
CA GLY A 30 5.44 7.80 11.68
C GLY A 30 5.58 6.33 12.04
N GLN A 31 4.51 5.55 11.96
CA GLN A 31 4.47 4.13 12.32
C GLN A 31 3.85 3.28 11.19
N ILE A 32 4.04 1.97 11.28
CA ILE A 32 3.33 1.00 10.44
C ILE A 32 2.15 0.47 11.23
N THR A 33 0.95 0.69 10.71
CA THR A 33 -0.29 0.16 11.28
C THR A 33 -0.86 -0.91 10.36
N ALA A 34 -1.15 -2.09 10.90
CA ALA A 34 -1.87 -3.13 10.18
C ALA A 34 -3.38 -3.05 10.46
N VAL A 35 -4.17 -3.14 9.41
CA VAL A 35 -5.62 -3.31 9.48
C VAL A 35 -5.96 -4.70 8.99
N MET A 36 -6.43 -5.51 9.92
CA MET A 36 -6.80 -6.90 9.68
C MET A 36 -8.31 -7.04 9.54
N ALA A 37 -8.73 -7.81 8.56
CA ALA A 37 -10.12 -8.24 8.43
C ALA A 37 -10.25 -9.40 7.43
N PRO A 38 -11.30 -10.20 7.50
CA PRO A 38 -11.64 -11.17 6.46
C PRO A 38 -11.83 -10.51 5.10
N SER A 39 -11.83 -11.31 4.04
CA SER A 39 -12.11 -10.81 2.69
C SER A 39 -13.55 -10.29 2.60
N GLY A 40 -13.75 -9.17 1.89
CA GLY A 40 -15.08 -8.59 1.67
C GLY A 40 -15.56 -7.59 2.73
N VAL A 41 -14.82 -7.37 3.81
CA VAL A 41 -15.20 -6.49 4.95
C VAL A 41 -14.84 -5.01 4.72
N GLY A 42 -14.72 -4.55 3.47
CA GLY A 42 -14.54 -3.12 3.20
C GLY A 42 -13.10 -2.58 3.27
N LYS A 43 -12.06 -3.44 3.42
CA LYS A 43 -10.66 -3.01 3.48
C LYS A 43 -10.25 -2.11 2.30
N THR A 44 -10.49 -2.57 1.08
CA THR A 44 -10.19 -1.80 -0.14
C THR A 44 -11.04 -0.52 -0.23
N THR A 45 -12.29 -0.56 0.25
CA THR A 45 -13.16 0.62 0.32
C THR A 45 -12.59 1.66 1.25
N LEU A 46 -12.13 1.27 2.43
CA LEU A 46 -11.43 2.16 3.36
C LEU A 46 -10.23 2.83 2.69
N LEU A 47 -9.35 2.05 2.05
CA LEU A 47 -8.19 2.61 1.36
C LEU A 47 -8.57 3.56 0.21
N ARG A 48 -9.66 3.26 -0.53
CA ARG A 48 -10.16 4.15 -1.59
C ARG A 48 -10.67 5.46 -1.03
N ILE A 49 -11.35 5.43 0.12
CA ILE A 49 -11.84 6.65 0.79
C ILE A 49 -10.63 7.48 1.26
N LEU A 50 -9.64 6.88 1.91
CA LEU A 50 -8.41 7.59 2.34
C LEU A 50 -7.66 8.22 1.16
N MET A 51 -7.68 7.58 -0.02
CA MET A 51 -7.08 8.11 -1.25
C MET A 51 -7.94 9.18 -1.95
N GLY A 52 -9.14 9.49 -1.46
CA GLY A 52 -10.10 10.37 -2.14
C GLY A 52 -10.63 9.80 -3.46
N LEU A 53 -10.52 8.49 -3.69
CA LEU A 53 -11.03 7.80 -4.88
C LEU A 53 -12.48 7.36 -4.73
N GLU A 54 -13.00 7.40 -3.52
CA GLU A 54 -14.37 7.04 -3.14
C GLU A 54 -14.84 8.00 -2.06
N ALA A 55 -16.09 8.45 -2.12
CA ALA A 55 -16.69 9.24 -1.04
C ALA A 55 -17.31 8.34 0.01
N ALA A 56 -17.13 8.66 1.29
CA ALA A 56 -17.92 8.06 2.36
C ALA A 56 -19.37 8.57 2.28
N ASP A 57 -20.32 7.76 2.79
CA ASP A 57 -21.72 8.18 2.89
C ASP A 57 -21.91 9.10 4.10
N SER A 58 -21.15 8.88 5.18
CA SER A 58 -21.07 9.77 6.34
C SER A 58 -19.80 9.51 7.14
N GLY A 59 -19.54 10.34 8.16
CA GLY A 59 -18.31 10.32 8.94
C GLY A 59 -17.24 11.25 8.35
N GLN A 60 -16.09 11.26 8.96
CA GLN A 60 -14.99 12.14 8.54
C GLN A 60 -13.63 11.48 8.66
N VAL A 61 -12.68 11.99 7.87
CA VAL A 61 -11.27 11.61 7.93
C VAL A 61 -10.45 12.89 8.10
N GLU A 62 -9.61 12.91 9.12
CA GLU A 62 -8.74 14.04 9.44
C GLU A 62 -7.26 13.63 9.40
N GLY A 63 -6.38 14.61 9.23
CA GLY A 63 -4.93 14.42 9.28
C GLY A 63 -4.28 13.99 7.96
N LEU A 64 -5.03 14.02 6.84
CA LEU A 64 -4.51 13.73 5.50
C LEU A 64 -4.03 14.97 4.74
N ASP A 65 -4.38 16.16 5.20
CA ASP A 65 -4.09 17.40 4.48
C ASP A 65 -2.60 17.63 4.27
N GLY A 66 -2.24 17.89 3.01
CA GLY A 66 -0.86 18.13 2.61
C GLY A 66 0.03 16.89 2.54
N LEU A 67 -0.47 15.70 2.87
CA LEU A 67 0.27 14.45 2.72
C LEU A 67 0.26 13.96 1.27
N ARG A 68 1.38 13.46 0.81
CA ARG A 68 1.48 12.73 -0.47
C ARG A 68 1.14 11.27 -0.23
N LEU A 69 -0.02 10.87 -0.74
CA LEU A 69 -0.54 9.52 -0.58
C LEU A 69 -0.15 8.66 -1.79
N PHE A 70 0.35 7.47 -1.52
CA PHE A 70 0.57 6.44 -2.53
C PHE A 70 -0.06 5.13 -2.08
N ALA A 71 -0.51 4.33 -3.06
CA ALA A 71 -1.15 3.05 -2.75
C ALA A 71 -0.67 1.92 -3.67
N VAL A 72 -0.64 0.72 -3.10
CA VAL A 72 -0.59 -0.55 -3.83
C VAL A 72 -1.90 -1.27 -3.55
N PHE A 73 -2.76 -1.39 -4.57
CA PHE A 73 -4.01 -2.13 -4.49
C PHE A 73 -3.80 -3.61 -4.83
N GLN A 74 -4.82 -4.44 -4.63
CA GLN A 74 -4.78 -5.86 -5.00
C GLN A 74 -4.45 -6.05 -6.49
N GLU A 75 -4.92 -5.15 -7.34
CA GLU A 75 -4.53 -5.06 -8.75
C GLU A 75 -3.22 -4.27 -8.86
N ASP A 76 -2.25 -4.76 -9.62
CA ASP A 76 -0.93 -4.14 -9.74
C ASP A 76 -0.93 -2.79 -10.45
N ARG A 77 -1.97 -2.51 -11.28
CA ARG A 77 -2.20 -1.24 -11.99
C ARG A 77 -0.94 -0.69 -12.66
N LEU A 78 -0.17 -1.58 -13.28
CA LEU A 78 0.99 -1.19 -14.07
C LEU A 78 0.56 -0.76 -15.47
N CYS A 79 1.34 0.15 -16.07
CA CYS A 79 1.24 0.43 -17.50
C CYS A 79 1.77 -0.77 -18.28
N ALA A 80 0.87 -1.57 -18.85
CA ALA A 80 1.15 -2.90 -19.41
C ALA A 80 2.24 -2.91 -20.49
N ASN A 81 2.31 -1.84 -21.29
CA ASN A 81 3.27 -1.70 -22.40
C ASN A 81 4.61 -1.06 -21.99
N LEU A 82 4.74 -0.63 -20.74
CA LEU A 82 5.98 -0.05 -20.20
C LEU A 82 6.77 -1.08 -19.40
N SER A 83 8.10 -0.95 -19.46
CA SER A 83 9.00 -1.77 -18.63
C SER A 83 8.90 -1.41 -17.14
N PRO A 84 9.39 -2.27 -16.21
CA PRO A 84 9.55 -1.95 -14.80
C PRO A 84 10.25 -0.61 -14.56
N VAL A 85 11.36 -0.36 -15.23
CA VAL A 85 12.08 0.92 -15.14
C VAL A 85 11.18 2.09 -15.50
N SER A 86 10.43 1.98 -16.61
CA SER A 86 9.54 3.06 -17.06
C SER A 86 8.34 3.23 -16.15
N ASN A 87 7.74 2.15 -15.63
CA ASN A 87 6.66 2.19 -14.65
C ASN A 87 7.08 2.93 -13.36
N ILE A 88 8.29 2.67 -12.86
CA ILE A 88 8.84 3.37 -11.69
C ILE A 88 9.10 4.84 -12.02
N ARG A 89 9.65 5.13 -13.21
CA ARG A 89 9.93 6.50 -13.63
C ARG A 89 8.70 7.39 -13.73
N LEU A 90 7.51 6.84 -14.00
CA LEU A 90 6.25 7.61 -14.01
C LEU A 90 5.98 8.32 -12.68
N VAL A 91 6.39 7.75 -11.55
CA VAL A 91 6.14 8.31 -10.21
C VAL A 91 7.36 9.00 -9.61
N THR A 92 8.56 8.64 -10.05
CA THR A 92 9.81 9.23 -9.55
C THR A 92 10.31 10.40 -10.40
N GLY A 93 9.87 10.50 -11.65
CA GLY A 93 10.36 11.52 -12.58
C GLY A 93 11.89 11.48 -12.72
N SER A 94 12.53 12.61 -12.51
CA SER A 94 13.99 12.75 -12.53
C SER A 94 14.66 12.62 -11.15
N SER A 95 13.87 12.36 -10.08
CA SER A 95 14.42 12.27 -8.71
C SER A 95 15.31 11.06 -8.48
N LEU A 96 15.18 10.01 -9.31
CA LEU A 96 16.06 8.85 -9.33
C LEU A 96 16.69 8.67 -10.71
N SER A 97 17.98 8.40 -10.73
CA SER A 97 18.69 8.00 -11.94
C SER A 97 18.23 6.62 -12.42
N ARG A 98 18.48 6.30 -13.70
CA ARG A 98 18.21 4.95 -14.23
C ARG A 98 18.97 3.88 -13.43
N GLN A 99 20.18 4.16 -13.00
CA GLN A 99 21.03 3.22 -12.26
C GLN A 99 20.45 2.90 -10.88
N GLU A 100 19.90 3.91 -10.17
CA GLU A 100 19.24 3.71 -8.88
C GLU A 100 17.98 2.85 -9.03
N ILE A 101 17.19 3.06 -10.09
CA ILE A 101 16.01 2.24 -10.38
C ILE A 101 16.43 0.78 -10.70
N LEU A 102 17.47 0.58 -11.50
CA LEU A 102 17.98 -0.76 -11.79
C LEU A 102 18.52 -1.46 -10.54
N SER A 103 19.21 -0.72 -9.66
CA SER A 103 19.66 -1.26 -8.37
C SER A 103 18.50 -1.70 -7.49
N ALA A 104 17.43 -0.91 -7.42
CA ALA A 104 16.22 -1.26 -6.67
C ALA A 104 15.53 -2.51 -7.25
N LEU A 105 15.44 -2.61 -8.58
CA LEU A 105 14.91 -3.80 -9.25
C LEU A 105 15.76 -5.04 -8.97
N ALA A 106 17.09 -4.90 -8.98
CA ALA A 106 17.99 -6.01 -8.65
C ALA A 106 17.80 -6.52 -7.21
N GLN A 107 17.66 -5.62 -6.24
CA GLN A 107 17.38 -5.96 -4.84
C GLN A 107 16.03 -6.68 -4.66
N ALA A 108 15.08 -6.45 -5.55
CA ALA A 108 13.79 -7.16 -5.57
C ALA A 108 13.77 -8.41 -6.46
N GLY A 109 14.95 -8.86 -6.97
CA GLY A 109 15.05 -10.03 -7.84
C GLY A 109 14.38 -9.85 -9.20
N LEU A 110 14.48 -8.64 -9.78
CA LEU A 110 13.86 -8.26 -11.06
C LEU A 110 14.86 -7.79 -12.12
N SER A 111 16.15 -8.14 -11.96
CA SER A 111 17.21 -7.74 -12.89
C SER A 111 16.90 -8.18 -14.33
N ASP A 112 16.53 -9.45 -14.49
CA ASP A 112 16.39 -10.10 -15.80
C ASP A 112 15.18 -9.58 -16.60
N CYS A 113 14.21 -8.96 -15.92
CA CYS A 113 12.99 -8.46 -16.55
C CYS A 113 12.89 -6.92 -16.56
N ALA A 114 13.93 -6.22 -16.12
CA ALA A 114 13.91 -4.76 -15.97
C ALA A 114 13.56 -3.98 -17.24
N GLY A 115 13.83 -4.54 -18.41
CA GLY A 115 13.54 -3.96 -19.72
C GLY A 115 12.29 -4.51 -20.42
N GLN A 116 11.69 -5.59 -19.93
CA GLN A 116 10.55 -6.26 -20.57
C GLN A 116 9.25 -5.47 -20.28
N PRO A 117 8.28 -5.43 -21.23
CA PRO A 117 6.96 -4.84 -20.96
C PRO A 117 6.25 -5.55 -19.78
N ALA A 118 5.56 -4.78 -18.94
CA ALA A 118 4.90 -5.34 -17.75
C ALA A 118 3.87 -6.43 -18.06
N ARG A 119 3.26 -6.43 -19.26
CA ARG A 119 2.34 -7.49 -19.71
C ARG A 119 3.01 -8.87 -19.85
N GLU A 120 4.33 -8.92 -20.04
CA GLU A 120 5.11 -10.15 -20.22
C GLU A 120 5.64 -10.71 -18.91
N LEU A 121 5.49 -9.97 -17.82
CA LEU A 121 5.93 -10.38 -16.49
C LEU A 121 4.99 -11.42 -15.87
N SER A 122 5.55 -12.29 -15.03
CA SER A 122 4.73 -13.15 -14.14
C SER A 122 3.93 -12.32 -13.14
N GLY A 123 2.88 -12.90 -12.53
CA GLY A 123 2.08 -12.24 -11.50
C GLY A 123 2.93 -11.73 -10.34
N GLY A 124 3.84 -12.57 -9.83
CA GLY A 124 4.75 -12.18 -8.74
C GLY A 124 5.75 -11.09 -9.14
N GLN A 125 6.24 -11.11 -10.38
CA GLN A 125 7.09 -10.03 -10.90
C GLN A 125 6.31 -8.71 -11.00
N ARG A 126 5.09 -8.72 -11.56
CA ARG A 126 4.23 -7.53 -11.61
C ARG A 126 3.97 -6.97 -10.21
N ARG A 127 3.65 -7.85 -9.25
CA ARG A 127 3.41 -7.45 -7.87
C ARG A 127 4.61 -6.73 -7.25
N ARG A 128 5.81 -7.29 -7.42
CA ARG A 128 7.06 -6.68 -6.94
C ARG A 128 7.34 -5.34 -7.62
N VAL A 129 7.09 -5.21 -8.92
CA VAL A 129 7.23 -3.92 -9.63
C VAL A 129 6.25 -2.88 -9.10
N ALA A 130 4.98 -3.25 -8.85
CA ALA A 130 3.99 -2.34 -8.29
C ALA A 130 4.38 -1.83 -6.89
N LEU A 131 4.89 -2.73 -6.04
CA LEU A 131 5.43 -2.38 -4.72
C LEU A 131 6.64 -1.43 -4.82
N LEU A 132 7.63 -1.76 -5.66
CA LEU A 132 8.78 -0.88 -5.87
C LEU A 132 8.38 0.49 -6.39
N ARG A 133 7.44 0.56 -7.34
CA ARG A 133 6.94 1.82 -7.86
C ARG A 133 6.38 2.71 -6.75
N ALA A 134 5.62 2.13 -5.83
CA ALA A 134 5.05 2.87 -4.71
C ALA A 134 6.13 3.26 -3.68
N LEU A 135 7.03 2.34 -3.31
CA LEU A 135 8.08 2.57 -2.31
C LEU A 135 9.09 3.65 -2.73
N LEU A 136 9.42 3.70 -4.01
CA LEU A 136 10.37 4.67 -4.57
C LEU A 136 9.74 6.04 -4.83
N ALA A 137 8.44 6.16 -4.83
CA ALA A 137 7.72 7.41 -4.95
C ALA A 137 7.94 8.33 -3.73
N PRO A 138 7.71 9.63 -3.84
CA PRO A 138 7.87 10.58 -2.74
C PRO A 138 6.63 10.61 -1.83
N TRP A 139 6.35 9.54 -1.11
CA TRP A 139 5.18 9.41 -0.23
C TRP A 139 5.44 9.86 1.21
N ASP A 140 4.37 10.31 1.86
CA ASP A 140 4.29 10.59 3.30
C ASP A 140 3.39 9.53 3.98
N LEU A 141 2.32 9.09 3.29
CA LEU A 141 1.47 7.96 3.67
C LEU A 141 1.43 6.93 2.54
N LEU A 142 1.79 5.68 2.86
CA LEU A 142 1.74 4.55 1.96
C LEU A 142 0.64 3.57 2.38
N LEU A 143 -0.31 3.31 1.49
CA LEU A 143 -1.43 2.39 1.68
C LEU A 143 -1.15 1.09 0.92
N LEU A 144 -1.15 -0.03 1.63
CA LEU A 144 -0.84 -1.35 1.08
C LEU A 144 -2.04 -2.29 1.23
N ASP A 145 -2.68 -2.69 0.12
CA ASP A 145 -3.83 -3.61 0.10
C ASP A 145 -3.38 -5.02 -0.29
N GLU A 146 -3.26 -5.90 0.69
CA GLU A 146 -2.78 -7.29 0.55
C GLU A 146 -1.50 -7.36 -0.30
N PRO A 147 -0.44 -6.58 0.04
CA PRO A 147 0.67 -6.31 -0.87
C PRO A 147 1.51 -7.55 -1.20
N PHE A 148 1.50 -8.57 -0.34
CA PHE A 148 2.35 -9.76 -0.46
C PHE A 148 1.59 -10.99 -0.97
N LYS A 149 0.31 -10.83 -1.30
CA LYS A 149 -0.52 -11.92 -1.82
C LYS A 149 0.06 -12.51 -3.11
N GLY A 150 0.14 -13.85 -3.16
CA GLY A 150 0.65 -14.57 -4.32
C GLY A 150 2.18 -14.62 -4.45
N LEU A 151 2.91 -14.13 -3.45
CA LEU A 151 4.36 -14.33 -3.33
C LEU A 151 4.65 -15.61 -2.53
N ASP A 152 5.70 -16.33 -2.93
CA ASP A 152 6.24 -17.43 -2.12
C ASP A 152 6.86 -16.89 -0.81
N THR A 153 7.07 -17.75 0.16
CA THR A 153 7.48 -17.38 1.52
C THR A 153 8.82 -16.63 1.55
N GLU A 154 9.79 -17.06 0.74
CA GLU A 154 11.11 -16.43 0.71
C GLU A 154 11.05 -15.04 0.08
N THR A 155 10.43 -14.95 -1.10
CA THR A 155 10.20 -13.66 -1.79
C THR A 155 9.38 -12.70 -0.94
N ARG A 156 8.34 -13.20 -0.25
CA ARG A 156 7.51 -12.40 0.67
C ARG A 156 8.37 -11.76 1.74
N LYS A 157 9.20 -12.56 2.43
CA LYS A 157 10.08 -12.05 3.48
C LYS A 157 11.05 -10.99 2.95
N GLN A 158 11.72 -11.26 1.84
CA GLN A 158 12.64 -10.30 1.21
C GLN A 158 11.96 -8.96 0.88
N ILE A 159 10.73 -9.00 0.39
CA ILE A 159 9.98 -7.77 0.06
C ILE A 159 9.49 -7.06 1.32
N MET A 160 9.06 -7.75 2.37
CA MET A 160 8.74 -7.14 3.66
C MET A 160 9.96 -6.43 4.24
N ASP A 161 11.13 -7.07 4.26
CA ASP A 161 12.39 -6.45 4.69
C ASP A 161 12.71 -5.21 3.86
N TYR A 162 12.46 -5.25 2.56
CA TYR A 162 12.68 -4.11 1.67
C TYR A 162 11.73 -2.95 1.97
N VAL A 163 10.46 -3.23 2.29
CA VAL A 163 9.48 -2.21 2.74
C VAL A 163 9.93 -1.56 4.04
N LEU A 164 10.30 -2.37 5.04
CA LEU A 164 10.79 -1.89 6.34
C LEU A 164 12.03 -1.02 6.18
N LEU A 165 13.00 -1.45 5.37
CA LEU A 165 14.21 -0.66 5.07
C LEU A 165 13.86 0.72 4.49
N HIS A 166 12.88 0.80 3.56
CA HIS A 166 12.48 2.06 2.93
C HIS A 166 11.66 2.94 3.87
N PHE A 167 10.87 2.34 4.75
CA PHE A 167 10.14 3.04 5.80
C PHE A 167 11.11 3.73 6.77
N HIS A 168 12.08 3.00 7.32
CA HIS A 168 13.03 3.52 8.29
C HIS A 168 14.03 4.55 7.73
N LYS A 169 14.23 4.60 6.41
CA LYS A 169 15.12 5.60 5.78
C LYS A 169 14.66 7.05 5.93
N LYS A 170 13.38 7.30 6.18
CA LYS A 170 12.82 8.66 6.29
C LYS A 170 11.87 8.75 7.48
N PRO A 171 12.27 9.41 8.58
CA PRO A 171 11.39 9.66 9.72
C PRO A 171 10.10 10.39 9.30
N GLY A 172 9.00 10.12 10.00
CA GLY A 172 7.71 10.76 9.78
C GLY A 172 6.86 10.14 8.68
N ARG A 173 7.34 9.12 7.96
CA ARG A 173 6.54 8.32 7.03
C ARG A 173 5.57 7.42 7.78
N THR A 174 4.39 7.23 7.23
CA THR A 174 3.34 6.36 7.78
C THR A 174 2.98 5.28 6.79
N VAL A 175 2.77 4.06 7.26
CA VAL A 175 2.29 2.94 6.43
C VAL A 175 1.01 2.39 7.01
N LEU A 176 -0.02 2.22 6.19
CA LEU A 176 -1.21 1.45 6.51
C LEU A 176 -1.20 0.17 5.69
N LEU A 177 -0.96 -0.95 6.38
CA LEU A 177 -0.95 -2.29 5.79
C LEU A 177 -2.31 -2.94 6.00
N VAL A 178 -2.99 -3.27 4.94
CA VAL A 178 -4.20 -4.08 4.97
C VAL A 178 -3.84 -5.51 4.61
N THR A 179 -4.07 -6.44 5.51
CA THR A 179 -3.80 -7.87 5.32
C THR A 179 -4.78 -8.73 6.10
N HIS A 180 -4.92 -9.99 5.72
CA HIS A 180 -5.60 -11.02 6.51
C HIS A 180 -4.60 -12.04 7.10
N ASP A 181 -3.31 -11.88 6.83
CA ASP A 181 -2.24 -12.75 7.30
C ASP A 181 -1.63 -12.17 8.59
N GLU A 182 -1.84 -12.90 9.71
CA GLU A 182 -1.34 -12.51 11.02
C GLU A 182 0.19 -12.43 11.07
N SER A 183 0.86 -13.26 10.30
CA SER A 183 2.33 -13.26 10.25
C SER A 183 2.89 -12.00 9.58
N GLU A 184 2.21 -11.48 8.55
CA GLU A 184 2.58 -10.21 7.92
C GLU A 184 2.37 -9.03 8.88
N ALA A 185 1.22 -9.00 9.58
CA ALA A 185 0.92 -7.96 10.55
C ALA A 185 1.93 -7.98 11.71
N ALA A 186 2.21 -9.15 12.29
CA ALA A 186 3.15 -9.30 13.39
C ALA A 186 4.60 -8.97 13.00
N TYR A 187 4.97 -9.21 11.73
CA TYR A 187 6.32 -8.94 11.24
C TYR A 187 6.57 -7.46 10.96
N MET A 188 5.54 -6.75 10.49
CA MET A 188 5.72 -5.40 9.94
C MET A 188 5.19 -4.27 10.83
N ALA A 189 4.12 -4.52 11.59
CA ALA A 189 3.35 -3.43 12.19
C ALA A 189 3.61 -3.27 13.68
N GLU A 190 3.70 -2.02 14.12
CA GLU A 190 3.73 -1.63 15.54
C GLU A 190 2.32 -1.62 16.14
N ASN A 191 1.29 -1.40 15.32
CA ASN A 191 -0.11 -1.38 15.74
C ASN A 191 -0.94 -2.28 14.85
N VAL A 192 -1.88 -3.02 15.46
CA VAL A 192 -2.80 -3.89 14.73
C VAL A 192 -4.23 -3.56 15.12
N PHE A 193 -5.05 -3.27 14.11
CA PHE A 193 -6.50 -3.07 14.26
C PHE A 193 -7.25 -4.15 13.50
N THR A 194 -8.33 -4.65 14.10
CA THR A 194 -9.24 -5.57 13.41
C THR A 194 -10.51 -4.80 13.03
N LEU A 195 -10.85 -4.78 11.73
CA LEU A 195 -12.11 -4.20 11.29
C LEU A 195 -13.29 -5.07 11.77
N PRO A 196 -14.33 -4.45 12.32
CA PRO A 196 -15.55 -5.18 12.65
C PRO A 196 -16.20 -5.73 11.37
N VAL A 197 -16.71 -6.95 11.46
CA VAL A 197 -17.52 -7.52 10.38
C VAL A 197 -18.89 -6.85 10.43
N PRO A 198 -19.39 -6.24 9.34
CA PRO A 198 -20.75 -5.72 9.29
C PRO A 198 -21.77 -6.82 9.63
N LEU A 199 -22.76 -6.50 10.46
CA LEU A 199 -23.85 -7.41 10.86
C LEU A 199 -24.87 -7.59 9.72
#